data_712391ec17275d9d81cab86290e6463b
#
_entry.id   712391ec17275d9d81cab86290e6463b
#
_cell.length_a   1.000
_cell.length_b   1.000
_cell.length_c   1.000
_cell.angle_alpha   90.00
_cell.angle_beta   90.00
_cell.angle_gamma   90.00
#
_symmetry.space_group_name_H-M   'P 1'
#
loop_
_entity.id
_entity.type
_entity.pdbx_description
1 polymer ?
#
loop_
_entity_poly.entity_id
_entity_poly.type
_entity_poly.pdbx_seq_one_letter_code
_entity_poly.pdbx_strand_id
1 'polypeptide(L)'
;MRSYSELFRTREFTPLFLSACLRTAASTVSGLALATLVYRATQSPLLTALSMFGPSLAQVVGATTMLSAADRLPPRATVSGIAFLFGLGTVAMAIPGLPVWVIFALLLLLGLVQSFGGGVQWGLLNEILAKEGYLLGRSVFNMMSGLAQITGYAAGGVLVALLSPRVTLLLAAGLYLASALTARLGLTPRVPRASGRPSIARTWRTNARLFSSPERRTLYLLLWVPNGLVVGCESLYVSYAPSRAGVLFAFAAFGMFLGDVTTGRLLTPRVRARLGIPFLLLLAAPYLLFVLRPGIGVAAACVTVASVGFGSSLIQQERLVALIPDDLSGHALGLHTAGMLTMQGVSAALAGGVAQLASPATAMTVMAAASIAVTLTLAPSLRRGSAASPARQHREVPAPNGSQSQVNSP
;
A
#
# COMPACT_ATOMS: atom_id res chain seq x y z
N MET A 1 14.49 4.18 23.18
CA MET A 1 15.23 3.33 22.22
C MET A 1 15.84 4.21 21.16
N ARG A 2 17.19 4.25 21.06
CA ARG A 2 17.91 5.17 20.16
C ARG A 2 18.73 4.45 19.08
N SER A 3 18.80 3.11 19.08
CA SER A 3 19.60 2.36 18.11
C SER A 3 18.84 1.16 17.54
N TYR A 4 19.22 0.77 16.30
CA TYR A 4 18.70 -0.43 15.65
C TYR A 4 18.99 -1.70 16.46
N SER A 5 20.15 -1.77 17.11
CA SER A 5 20.56 -2.89 17.96
C SER A 5 19.61 -3.12 19.14
N GLU A 6 19.10 -2.05 19.75
CA GLU A 6 18.12 -2.14 20.85
C GLU A 6 16.78 -2.71 20.40
N LEU A 7 16.34 -2.38 19.17
CA LEU A 7 15.10 -2.93 18.60
C LEU A 7 15.16 -4.45 18.49
N PHE A 8 16.25 -4.98 17.92
CA PHE A 8 16.41 -6.43 17.71
C PHE A 8 16.71 -7.20 19.02
N ARG A 9 17.11 -6.52 20.08
CA ARG A 9 17.20 -7.11 21.43
C ARG A 9 15.85 -7.25 22.12
N THR A 10 14.82 -6.55 21.65
CA THR A 10 13.47 -6.70 22.19
C THR A 10 12.90 -8.06 21.79
N ARG A 11 12.59 -8.89 22.80
CA ARG A 11 12.25 -10.31 22.65
C ARG A 11 11.21 -10.63 21.56
N GLU A 12 10.20 -9.78 21.37
CA GLU A 12 9.11 -10.03 20.42
C GLU A 12 9.25 -9.25 19.12
N PHE A 13 10.16 -8.28 19.04
CA PHE A 13 10.35 -7.48 17.84
C PHE A 13 10.87 -8.34 16.68
N THR A 14 11.89 -9.15 16.92
CA THR A 14 12.50 -10.01 15.90
C THR A 14 11.52 -11.03 15.31
N PRO A 15 10.71 -11.78 16.09
CA PRO A 15 9.67 -12.65 15.55
C PRO A 15 8.59 -11.92 14.75
N LEU A 16 8.11 -10.76 15.22
CA LEU A 16 7.13 -9.95 14.51
C LEU A 16 7.69 -9.46 13.17
N PHE A 17 8.93 -8.97 13.18
CA PHE A 17 9.65 -8.50 12.01
C PHE A 17 9.89 -9.62 11.00
N LEU A 18 10.42 -10.77 11.43
CA LEU A 18 10.69 -11.92 10.55
C LEU A 18 9.39 -12.47 9.94
N SER A 19 8.33 -12.59 10.74
CA SER A 19 7.02 -12.99 10.25
C SER A 19 6.50 -12.04 9.16
N ALA A 20 6.67 -10.72 9.34
CA ALA A 20 6.26 -9.73 8.33
C ALA A 20 7.11 -9.82 7.05
N CYS A 21 8.42 -10.02 7.16
CA CYS A 21 9.32 -10.22 6.02
C CYS A 21 8.95 -11.46 5.21
N LEU A 22 8.77 -12.60 5.89
CA LEU A 22 8.34 -13.86 5.25
C LEU A 22 6.99 -13.71 4.55
N ARG A 23 6.01 -13.06 5.18
CA ARG A 23 4.70 -12.80 4.61
C ARG A 23 4.78 -11.89 3.39
N THR A 24 5.59 -10.84 3.41
CA THR A 24 5.78 -9.95 2.26
C THR A 24 6.43 -10.68 1.09
N ALA A 25 7.49 -11.44 1.34
CA ALA A 25 8.14 -12.26 0.32
C ALA A 25 7.17 -13.33 -0.25
N ALA A 26 6.40 -14.00 0.61
CA ALA A 26 5.38 -14.96 0.19
C ALA A 26 4.32 -14.30 -0.72
N SER A 27 3.85 -13.11 -0.34
CA SER A 27 2.85 -12.35 -1.10
C SER A 27 3.33 -11.96 -2.49
N THR A 28 4.56 -11.45 -2.61
CA THR A 28 5.13 -11.04 -3.91
C THR A 28 5.38 -12.25 -4.82
N VAL A 29 5.95 -13.34 -4.26
CA VAL A 29 6.20 -14.58 -5.01
C VAL A 29 4.88 -15.22 -5.46
N SER A 30 3.90 -15.34 -4.55
CA SER A 30 2.60 -15.95 -4.88
C SER A 30 1.80 -15.09 -5.86
N GLY A 31 1.80 -13.77 -5.71
CA GLY A 31 1.11 -12.85 -6.61
C GLY A 31 1.60 -12.98 -8.05
N LEU A 32 2.92 -12.98 -8.26
CA LEU A 32 3.52 -13.15 -9.58
C LEU A 32 3.25 -14.54 -10.16
N ALA A 33 3.41 -15.60 -9.35
CA ALA A 33 3.18 -16.97 -9.79
C ALA A 33 1.70 -17.20 -10.18
N LEU A 34 0.77 -16.65 -9.39
CA LEU A 34 -0.66 -16.75 -9.65
C LEU A 34 -1.09 -15.97 -10.90
N ALA A 35 -0.60 -14.75 -11.05
CA ALA A 35 -0.87 -13.96 -12.25
C ALA A 35 -0.35 -14.67 -13.51
N THR A 36 0.83 -15.28 -13.43
CA THR A 36 1.38 -16.09 -14.53
C THR A 36 0.54 -17.35 -14.78
N LEU A 37 0.08 -18.02 -13.72
CA LEU A 37 -0.81 -19.19 -13.83
C LEU A 37 -2.12 -18.83 -14.53
N VAL A 38 -2.78 -17.76 -14.08
CA VAL A 38 -4.03 -17.27 -14.66
C VAL A 38 -3.83 -16.83 -16.10
N TYR A 39 -2.74 -16.11 -16.41
CA TYR A 39 -2.44 -15.71 -17.77
C TYR A 39 -2.21 -16.91 -18.70
N ARG A 40 -1.43 -17.91 -18.26
CA ARG A 40 -1.21 -19.14 -19.06
C ARG A 40 -2.49 -19.92 -19.30
N ALA A 41 -3.41 -19.93 -18.35
CA ALA A 41 -4.68 -20.65 -18.45
C ALA A 41 -5.73 -19.93 -19.31
N THR A 42 -5.73 -18.59 -19.31
CA THR A 42 -6.84 -17.80 -19.89
C THR A 42 -6.43 -16.91 -21.06
N GLN A 43 -5.15 -16.61 -21.20
CA GLN A 43 -4.60 -15.61 -22.14
C GLN A 43 -5.30 -14.24 -22.01
N SER A 44 -5.95 -13.98 -20.86
CA SER A 44 -6.71 -12.76 -20.61
C SER A 44 -5.91 -11.78 -19.75
N PRO A 45 -5.55 -10.60 -20.29
CA PRO A 45 -4.94 -9.52 -19.52
C PRO A 45 -5.84 -9.04 -18.38
N LEU A 46 -7.17 -9.02 -18.58
CA LEU A 46 -8.14 -8.61 -17.56
C LEU A 46 -8.13 -9.56 -16.36
N LEU A 47 -8.25 -10.86 -16.60
CA LEU A 47 -8.23 -11.83 -15.51
C LEU A 47 -6.88 -11.85 -14.79
N THR A 48 -5.79 -11.67 -15.52
CA THR A 48 -4.44 -11.58 -14.94
C THR A 48 -4.32 -10.35 -14.03
N ALA A 49 -4.74 -9.19 -14.47
CA ALA A 49 -4.72 -7.97 -13.66
C ALA A 49 -5.61 -8.09 -12.41
N LEU A 50 -6.81 -8.65 -12.57
CA LEU A 50 -7.72 -8.90 -11.45
C LEU A 50 -7.18 -9.95 -10.46
N SER A 51 -6.41 -10.93 -10.90
CA SER A 51 -5.81 -11.91 -9.98
C SER A 51 -4.78 -11.28 -9.04
N MET A 52 -4.09 -10.22 -9.47
CA MET A 52 -3.12 -9.49 -8.63
C MET A 52 -3.78 -8.47 -7.70
N PHE A 53 -4.69 -7.67 -8.22
CA PHE A 53 -5.23 -6.50 -7.51
C PHE A 53 -6.71 -6.61 -7.13
N GLY A 54 -7.43 -7.60 -7.64
CA GLY A 54 -8.82 -7.88 -7.25
C GLY A 54 -9.00 -8.10 -5.73
N PRO A 55 -8.11 -8.83 -5.04
CA PRO A 55 -8.16 -8.97 -3.59
C PRO A 55 -8.16 -7.67 -2.80
N SER A 56 -7.58 -6.59 -3.35
CA SER A 56 -7.61 -5.25 -2.74
C SER A 56 -9.03 -4.71 -2.60
N LEU A 57 -9.91 -4.99 -3.57
CA LEU A 57 -11.33 -4.58 -3.48
C LEU A 57 -12.05 -5.36 -2.38
N ALA A 58 -11.82 -6.66 -2.28
CA ALA A 58 -12.37 -7.48 -1.20
C ALA A 58 -11.84 -7.02 0.18
N GLN A 59 -10.57 -6.64 0.27
CA GLN A 59 -9.97 -6.08 1.49
C GLN A 59 -10.67 -4.77 1.91
N VAL A 60 -11.03 -3.89 0.97
CA VAL A 60 -11.78 -2.66 1.27
C VAL A 60 -13.19 -2.98 1.78
N VAL A 61 -13.88 -3.92 1.14
CA VAL A 61 -15.20 -4.37 1.61
C VAL A 61 -15.09 -4.94 3.02
N GLY A 62 -14.11 -5.80 3.29
CA GLY A 62 -13.84 -6.34 4.62
C GLY A 62 -13.50 -5.24 5.64
N ALA A 63 -12.65 -4.28 5.27
CA ALA A 63 -12.29 -3.16 6.14
C ALA A 63 -13.50 -2.29 6.50
N THR A 64 -14.41 -2.02 5.56
CA THR A 64 -15.59 -1.18 5.81
C THR A 64 -16.69 -1.90 6.63
N THR A 65 -16.79 -3.22 6.50
CA THR A 65 -17.83 -4.01 7.18
C THR A 65 -17.36 -4.64 8.49
N MET A 66 -16.07 -4.95 8.60
CA MET A 66 -15.50 -5.77 9.67
C MET A 66 -14.42 -5.07 10.53
N LEU A 67 -14.24 -3.75 10.38
CA LEU A 67 -13.20 -2.92 11.06
C LEU A 67 -13.09 -3.17 12.57
N SER A 68 -14.17 -3.54 13.20
CA SER A 68 -14.21 -3.76 14.64
C SER A 68 -13.95 -5.17 15.09
N ALA A 69 -14.02 -6.13 14.19
CA ALA A 69 -13.74 -7.51 14.54
C ALA A 69 -12.22 -7.71 14.74
N ALA A 70 -11.38 -6.95 14.03
CA ALA A 70 -9.92 -7.00 14.14
C ALA A 70 -9.42 -6.68 15.56
N ASP A 71 -10.00 -5.67 16.24
CA ASP A 71 -9.59 -5.26 17.59
C ASP A 71 -10.09 -6.21 18.69
N ARG A 72 -11.00 -7.12 18.34
CA ARG A 72 -11.55 -8.13 19.26
C ARG A 72 -10.86 -9.48 19.18
N LEU A 73 -10.00 -9.67 18.20
CA LEU A 73 -9.27 -10.92 18.06
C LEU A 73 -7.93 -10.84 18.80
N PRO A 74 -7.49 -11.93 19.46
CA PRO A 74 -6.18 -11.97 20.10
C PRO A 74 -5.09 -11.70 19.08
N PRO A 75 -4.22 -10.69 19.27
CA PRO A 75 -3.27 -10.24 18.24
C PRO A 75 -2.36 -11.34 17.69
N ARG A 76 -1.82 -12.19 18.56
CA ARG A 76 -0.99 -13.34 18.18
C ARG A 76 -1.74 -14.32 17.27
N ALA A 77 -2.97 -14.70 17.66
CA ALA A 77 -3.80 -15.63 16.88
C ALA A 77 -4.19 -15.03 15.53
N THR A 78 -4.45 -13.73 15.48
CA THR A 78 -4.81 -13.03 14.25
C THR A 78 -3.64 -13.00 13.26
N VAL A 79 -2.44 -12.58 13.70
CA VAL A 79 -1.26 -12.51 12.80
C VAL A 79 -0.89 -13.92 12.30
N SER A 80 -0.81 -14.91 13.20
CA SER A 80 -0.49 -16.29 12.81
C SER A 80 -1.59 -16.95 12.00
N GLY A 81 -2.86 -16.72 12.33
CA GLY A 81 -4.02 -17.27 11.63
C GLY A 81 -4.17 -16.75 10.22
N ILE A 82 -3.99 -15.44 10.00
CA ILE A 82 -4.00 -14.85 8.66
C ILE A 82 -2.90 -15.49 7.79
N ALA A 83 -1.66 -15.54 8.29
CA ALA A 83 -0.56 -16.14 7.54
C ALA A 83 -0.82 -17.63 7.24
N PHE A 84 -1.40 -18.38 8.18
CA PHE A 84 -1.78 -19.77 8.00
C PHE A 84 -2.87 -19.94 6.92
N LEU A 85 -3.93 -19.11 6.96
CA LEU A 85 -5.01 -19.14 5.96
C LEU A 85 -4.50 -18.77 4.56
N PHE A 86 -3.58 -17.80 4.46
CA PHE A 86 -2.91 -17.49 3.20
C PHE A 86 -2.07 -18.66 2.69
N GLY A 87 -1.35 -19.36 3.57
CA GLY A 87 -0.62 -20.57 3.22
C GLY A 87 -1.53 -21.65 2.65
N LEU A 88 -2.62 -21.98 3.36
CA LEU A 88 -3.60 -22.97 2.91
C LEU A 88 -4.29 -22.56 1.60
N GLY A 89 -4.73 -21.31 1.48
CA GLY A 89 -5.35 -20.81 0.26
C GLY A 89 -4.39 -20.84 -0.93
N THR A 90 -3.10 -20.54 -0.70
CA THR A 90 -2.07 -20.64 -1.75
C THR A 90 -1.81 -22.08 -2.18
N VAL A 91 -1.79 -23.04 -1.24
CA VAL A 91 -1.74 -24.48 -1.57
C VAL A 91 -2.95 -24.88 -2.39
N ALA A 92 -4.16 -24.48 -1.98
CA ALA A 92 -5.39 -24.80 -2.71
C ALA A 92 -5.35 -24.28 -4.15
N MET A 93 -4.87 -23.03 -4.37
CA MET A 93 -4.72 -22.46 -5.72
C MET A 93 -3.65 -23.15 -6.58
N ALA A 94 -2.74 -23.92 -5.99
CA ALA A 94 -1.73 -24.71 -6.71
C ALA A 94 -2.28 -26.05 -7.24
N ILE A 95 -3.49 -26.49 -6.83
CA ILE A 95 -4.09 -27.76 -7.24
C ILE A 95 -4.27 -27.76 -8.77
N PRO A 96 -3.80 -28.82 -9.48
CA PRO A 96 -4.01 -28.96 -10.91
C PRO A 96 -5.49 -29.07 -11.28
N GLY A 97 -5.89 -28.46 -12.41
CA GLY A 97 -7.27 -28.56 -12.90
C GLY A 97 -8.28 -27.68 -12.15
N LEU A 98 -7.85 -26.87 -11.21
CA LEU A 98 -8.76 -25.98 -10.48
C LEU A 98 -9.39 -24.95 -11.45
N PRO A 99 -10.73 -24.83 -11.49
CA PRO A 99 -11.39 -23.83 -12.33
C PRO A 99 -11.00 -22.41 -11.94
N VAL A 100 -10.86 -21.53 -12.92
CA VAL A 100 -10.41 -20.14 -12.69
C VAL A 100 -11.33 -19.40 -11.73
N TRP A 101 -12.66 -19.61 -11.78
CA TRP A 101 -13.60 -18.99 -10.86
C TRP A 101 -13.37 -19.38 -9.38
N VAL A 102 -12.90 -20.62 -9.11
CA VAL A 102 -12.52 -21.06 -7.75
C VAL A 102 -11.29 -20.30 -7.26
N ILE A 103 -10.30 -20.09 -8.13
CA ILE A 103 -9.12 -19.28 -7.83
C ILE A 103 -9.55 -17.87 -7.42
N PHE A 104 -10.46 -17.24 -8.19
CA PHE A 104 -10.98 -15.90 -7.85
C PHE A 104 -11.79 -15.89 -6.54
N ALA A 105 -12.61 -16.91 -6.29
CA ALA A 105 -13.33 -17.04 -5.02
C ALA A 105 -12.38 -17.11 -3.82
N LEU A 106 -11.31 -17.92 -3.92
CA LEU A 106 -10.27 -18.02 -2.90
C LEU A 106 -9.53 -16.69 -2.73
N LEU A 107 -9.18 -16.00 -3.81
CA LEU A 107 -8.52 -14.70 -3.76
C LEU A 107 -9.38 -13.64 -3.06
N LEU A 108 -10.66 -13.58 -3.37
CA LEU A 108 -11.58 -12.63 -2.73
C LEU A 108 -11.75 -12.97 -1.25
N LEU A 109 -11.86 -14.26 -0.89
CA LEU A 109 -11.90 -14.70 0.50
C LEU A 109 -10.63 -14.29 1.27
N LEU A 110 -9.46 -14.53 0.70
CA LEU A 110 -8.19 -14.12 1.30
C LEU A 110 -8.08 -12.59 1.40
N GLY A 111 -8.60 -11.84 0.42
CA GLY A 111 -8.70 -10.39 0.48
C GLY A 111 -9.55 -9.91 1.65
N LEU A 112 -10.70 -10.56 1.90
CA LEU A 112 -11.52 -10.29 3.09
C LEU A 112 -10.76 -10.60 4.39
N VAL A 113 -10.05 -11.74 4.46
CA VAL A 113 -9.22 -12.12 5.61
C VAL A 113 -8.11 -11.11 5.86
N GLN A 114 -7.50 -10.58 4.81
CA GLN A 114 -6.44 -9.56 4.92
C GLN A 114 -6.89 -8.27 5.59
N SER A 115 -8.18 -7.92 5.49
CA SER A 115 -8.72 -6.71 6.13
C SER A 115 -8.51 -6.66 7.65
N PHE A 116 -8.38 -7.81 8.32
CA PHE A 116 -8.11 -7.90 9.75
C PHE A 116 -6.63 -7.65 10.11
N GLY A 117 -5.70 -7.82 9.15
CA GLY A 117 -4.26 -7.93 9.44
C GLY A 117 -3.55 -6.62 9.72
N GLY A 118 -3.88 -5.56 8.99
CA GLY A 118 -3.10 -4.32 9.00
C GLY A 118 -3.09 -3.61 10.36
N GLY A 119 -4.26 -3.42 10.97
CA GLY A 119 -4.38 -2.77 12.27
C GLY A 119 -3.72 -3.55 13.40
N VAL A 120 -3.82 -4.87 13.38
CA VAL A 120 -3.24 -5.75 14.41
C VAL A 120 -1.71 -5.69 14.41
N GLN A 121 -1.08 -5.71 13.24
CA GLN A 121 0.38 -5.66 13.13
C GLN A 121 0.96 -4.34 13.69
N TRP A 122 0.40 -3.21 13.29
CA TRP A 122 0.86 -1.89 13.76
C TRP A 122 0.58 -1.67 15.24
N GLY A 123 -0.55 -2.16 15.71
CA GLY A 123 -0.86 -2.12 17.12
C GLY A 123 0.10 -2.98 17.95
N LEU A 124 0.46 -4.21 17.52
CA LEU A 124 1.47 -5.02 18.18
C LEU A 124 2.82 -4.31 18.22
N LEU A 125 3.24 -3.70 17.12
CA LEU A 125 4.49 -2.95 17.07
C LEU A 125 4.52 -1.82 18.10
N ASN A 126 3.40 -1.10 18.25
CA ASN A 126 3.29 -0.02 19.24
C ASN A 126 3.35 -0.53 20.69
N GLU A 127 2.76 -1.71 20.97
CA GLU A 127 2.81 -2.33 22.30
C GLU A 127 4.21 -2.86 22.64
N ILE A 128 4.90 -3.47 21.65
CA ILE A 128 6.22 -4.07 21.85
C ILE A 128 7.30 -3.00 22.07
N LEU A 129 7.24 -1.89 21.34
CA LEU A 129 8.33 -0.91 21.32
C LEU A 129 8.11 0.32 22.22
N ALA A 130 6.96 0.48 22.85
CA ALA A 130 6.56 1.72 23.53
C ALA A 130 6.68 2.95 22.62
N LYS A 131 6.20 4.12 23.07
CA LYS A 131 6.11 5.33 22.22
C LYS A 131 7.45 5.77 21.61
N GLU A 132 8.55 5.64 22.36
CA GLU A 132 9.86 6.13 21.94
C GLU A 132 10.54 5.29 20.84
N GLY A 133 10.26 3.98 20.78
CA GLY A 133 10.83 3.06 19.78
C GLY A 133 9.96 2.88 18.55
N TYR A 134 8.69 3.29 18.61
CA TYR A 134 7.71 3.01 17.57
C TYR A 134 8.08 3.58 16.20
N LEU A 135 8.52 4.84 16.13
CA LEU A 135 8.89 5.49 14.87
C LEU A 135 10.08 4.79 14.22
N LEU A 136 11.09 4.42 15.01
CA LEU A 136 12.26 3.70 14.51
C LEU A 136 11.88 2.30 14.03
N GLY A 137 11.08 1.56 14.81
CA GLY A 137 10.55 0.25 14.41
C GLY A 137 9.73 0.32 13.12
N ARG A 138 8.85 1.30 12.98
CA ARG A 138 8.05 1.50 11.77
C ARG A 138 8.93 1.80 10.54
N SER A 139 9.98 2.60 10.70
CA SER A 139 10.95 2.88 9.63
C SER A 139 11.67 1.60 9.18
N VAL A 140 12.09 0.75 10.13
CA VAL A 140 12.70 -0.55 9.84
C VAL A 140 11.74 -1.47 9.08
N PHE A 141 10.49 -1.55 9.51
CA PHE A 141 9.47 -2.35 8.81
C PHE A 141 9.23 -1.87 7.38
N ASN A 142 9.13 -0.56 7.16
CA ASN A 142 8.92 0.00 5.82
C ASN A 142 10.11 -0.28 4.89
N MET A 143 11.32 -0.06 5.37
CA MET A 143 12.54 -0.30 4.60
C MET A 143 12.69 -1.78 4.23
N MET A 144 12.44 -2.69 5.18
CA MET A 144 12.51 -4.13 4.94
C MET A 144 11.36 -4.63 4.07
N SER A 145 10.18 -4.04 4.16
CA SER A 145 9.07 -4.37 3.26
C SER A 145 9.44 -4.07 1.81
N GLY A 146 10.06 -2.92 1.53
CA GLY A 146 10.58 -2.59 0.19
C GLY A 146 11.63 -3.60 -0.29
N LEU A 147 12.62 -3.93 0.55
CA LEU A 147 13.66 -4.91 0.20
C LEU A 147 13.08 -6.31 -0.01
N ALA A 148 12.14 -6.74 0.83
CA ALA A 148 11.45 -8.02 0.69
C ALA A 148 10.59 -8.09 -0.59
N GLN A 149 10.01 -6.97 -1.04
CA GLN A 149 9.30 -6.90 -2.31
C GLN A 149 10.27 -7.05 -3.50
N ILE A 150 11.39 -6.30 -3.52
CA ILE A 150 12.39 -6.38 -4.59
C ILE A 150 12.89 -7.83 -4.72
N THR A 151 13.34 -8.41 -3.61
CA THR A 151 13.87 -9.77 -3.60
C THR A 151 12.79 -10.81 -3.90
N GLY A 152 11.57 -10.60 -3.41
CA GLY A 152 10.42 -11.48 -3.67
C GLY A 152 10.03 -11.50 -5.15
N TYR A 153 9.94 -10.36 -5.80
CA TYR A 153 9.63 -10.31 -7.25
C TYR A 153 10.78 -10.86 -8.11
N ALA A 154 12.03 -10.54 -7.77
CA ALA A 154 13.18 -11.09 -8.48
C ALA A 154 13.26 -12.62 -8.33
N ALA A 155 13.21 -13.12 -7.10
CA ALA A 155 13.21 -14.55 -6.84
C ALA A 155 11.97 -15.24 -7.42
N GLY A 156 10.79 -14.66 -7.26
CA GLY A 156 9.55 -15.17 -7.84
C GLY A 156 9.61 -15.29 -9.35
N GLY A 157 10.17 -14.31 -10.04
CA GLY A 157 10.38 -14.34 -11.48
C GLY A 157 11.30 -15.49 -11.91
N VAL A 158 12.42 -15.68 -11.21
CA VAL A 158 13.35 -16.80 -11.46
C VAL A 158 12.68 -18.15 -11.17
N LEU A 159 11.98 -18.27 -10.04
CA LEU A 159 11.29 -19.51 -9.66
C LEU A 159 10.20 -19.90 -10.67
N VAL A 160 9.39 -18.94 -11.13
CA VAL A 160 8.36 -19.18 -12.16
C VAL A 160 8.97 -19.59 -13.49
N ALA A 161 10.14 -19.04 -13.85
CA ALA A 161 10.84 -19.36 -15.09
C ALA A 161 11.51 -20.75 -15.04
N LEU A 162 12.14 -21.10 -13.92
CA LEU A 162 12.93 -22.35 -13.78
C LEU A 162 12.07 -23.54 -13.37
N LEU A 163 11.07 -23.35 -12.50
CA LEU A 163 10.30 -24.46 -11.96
C LEU A 163 8.91 -24.57 -12.61
N SER A 164 8.01 -23.79 -12.22
CA SER A 164 6.66 -23.59 -12.78
C SER A 164 5.87 -22.64 -11.86
N PRO A 165 4.78 -22.02 -12.32
CA PRO A 165 3.94 -21.22 -11.44
C PRO A 165 3.37 -22.00 -10.25
N ARG A 166 2.99 -23.28 -10.43
CA ARG A 166 2.43 -24.11 -9.35
C ARG A 166 3.45 -24.44 -8.27
N VAL A 167 4.66 -24.87 -8.66
CA VAL A 167 5.73 -25.14 -7.69
C VAL A 167 6.12 -23.88 -6.95
N THR A 168 6.16 -22.74 -7.66
CA THR A 168 6.42 -21.43 -7.04
C THR A 168 5.33 -21.05 -6.03
N LEU A 169 4.04 -21.34 -6.31
CA LEU A 169 2.96 -21.17 -5.34
C LEU A 169 3.16 -22.05 -4.08
N LEU A 170 3.57 -23.31 -4.24
CA LEU A 170 3.84 -24.19 -3.09
C LEU A 170 5.01 -23.68 -2.24
N LEU A 171 6.07 -23.15 -2.86
CA LEU A 171 7.17 -22.51 -2.12
C LEU A 171 6.69 -21.26 -1.39
N ALA A 172 5.86 -20.42 -2.02
CA ALA A 172 5.26 -19.27 -1.38
C ALA A 172 4.34 -19.66 -0.20
N ALA A 173 3.57 -20.74 -0.34
CA ALA A 173 2.78 -21.30 0.74
C ALA A 173 3.66 -21.73 1.93
N GLY A 174 4.81 -22.34 1.67
CA GLY A 174 5.81 -22.67 2.69
C GLY A 174 6.30 -21.42 3.44
N LEU A 175 6.55 -20.31 2.74
CA LEU A 175 6.91 -19.02 3.37
C LEU A 175 5.77 -18.46 4.22
N TYR A 176 4.51 -18.56 3.78
CA TYR A 176 3.36 -18.16 4.60
C TYR A 176 3.23 -19.00 5.87
N LEU A 177 3.40 -20.33 5.76
CA LEU A 177 3.35 -21.23 6.91
C LEU A 177 4.53 -20.98 7.87
N ALA A 178 5.72 -20.70 7.35
CA ALA A 178 6.87 -20.29 8.16
C ALA A 178 6.60 -18.95 8.88
N SER A 179 5.96 -18.00 8.21
CA SER A 179 5.50 -16.74 8.83
C SER A 179 4.50 -17.00 9.96
N ALA A 180 3.52 -17.89 9.74
CA ALA A 180 2.53 -18.27 10.74
C ALA A 180 3.20 -18.91 11.98
N LEU A 181 4.13 -19.83 11.76
CA LEU A 181 4.88 -20.51 12.81
C LEU A 181 5.74 -19.53 13.60
N THR A 182 6.48 -18.64 12.91
CA THR A 182 7.32 -17.61 13.54
C THR A 182 6.47 -16.69 14.42
N ALA A 183 5.31 -16.24 13.96
CA ALA A 183 4.39 -15.43 14.76
C ALA A 183 3.81 -16.22 15.94
N ARG A 184 3.45 -17.50 15.72
CA ARG A 184 2.86 -18.36 16.75
C ARG A 184 3.82 -18.69 17.88
N LEU A 185 5.08 -18.92 17.58
CA LEU A 185 6.09 -19.31 18.57
C LEU A 185 6.78 -18.09 19.21
N GLY A 186 6.96 -17.01 18.45
CA GLY A 186 7.74 -15.86 18.90
C GLY A 186 6.96 -14.74 19.60
N LEU A 187 5.62 -14.68 19.43
CA LEU A 187 4.79 -13.66 20.06
C LEU A 187 4.10 -14.21 21.33
N THR A 188 3.97 -13.38 22.35
CA THR A 188 3.21 -13.74 23.57
C THR A 188 1.70 -13.62 23.34
N PRO A 189 0.88 -14.46 24.02
CA PRO A 189 -0.56 -14.28 24.03
C PRO A 189 -0.95 -12.94 24.68
N ARG A 190 -1.85 -12.21 24.03
CA ARG A 190 -2.43 -10.96 24.55
C ARG A 190 -3.92 -10.98 24.43
N VAL A 191 -4.61 -10.32 25.38
CA VAL A 191 -6.04 -10.10 25.31
C VAL A 191 -6.39 -9.12 24.18
N PRO A 192 -7.61 -9.22 23.62
CA PRO A 192 -8.11 -8.27 22.63
C PRO A 192 -8.10 -6.83 23.15
N ARG A 193 -7.88 -5.85 22.27
CA ARG A 193 -7.69 -4.44 22.62
C ARG A 193 -8.97 -3.67 22.88
N ALA A 194 -10.09 -4.07 22.31
CA ALA A 194 -11.34 -3.32 22.38
C ALA A 194 -12.51 -4.15 22.88
N SER A 195 -13.25 -3.57 23.82
CA SER A 195 -14.59 -3.98 24.24
C SER A 195 -15.56 -2.87 23.85
N GLY A 196 -16.38 -3.06 22.81
CA GLY A 196 -17.37 -2.05 22.40
C GLY A 196 -17.95 -2.35 21.01
N ARG A 197 -19.16 -1.84 20.70
CA ARG A 197 -19.76 -1.95 19.36
C ARG A 197 -19.27 -0.82 18.47
N PRO A 198 -18.63 -1.09 17.30
CA PRO A 198 -18.32 -0.06 16.35
C PRO A 198 -19.58 0.46 15.69
N SER A 199 -19.61 1.72 15.40
CA SER A 199 -20.67 2.32 14.62
C SER A 199 -20.19 2.59 13.20
N ILE A 200 -20.61 1.76 12.26
CA ILE A 200 -20.38 1.96 10.82
C ILE A 200 -20.83 3.38 10.42
N ALA A 201 -22.00 3.82 10.93
CA ALA A 201 -22.51 5.15 10.68
C ALA A 201 -21.59 6.27 11.19
N ARG A 202 -20.88 6.08 12.30
CA ARG A 202 -19.90 7.03 12.81
C ARG A 202 -18.68 7.11 11.88
N THR A 203 -18.19 5.98 11.43
CA THR A 203 -17.06 5.90 10.46
C THR A 203 -17.42 6.63 9.18
N TRP A 204 -18.59 6.37 8.60
CA TRP A 204 -19.02 7.04 7.37
C TRP A 204 -19.21 8.56 7.55
N ARG A 205 -19.76 9.01 8.68
CA ARG A 205 -19.86 10.44 8.99
C ARG A 205 -18.49 11.10 9.10
N THR A 206 -17.54 10.44 9.73
CA THR A 206 -16.16 10.96 9.83
C THR A 206 -15.49 11.00 8.46
N ASN A 207 -15.65 9.98 7.63
CA ASN A 207 -15.16 9.96 6.25
C ASN A 207 -15.76 11.12 5.42
N ALA A 208 -17.08 11.31 5.50
CA ALA A 208 -17.76 12.42 4.82
C ALA A 208 -17.21 13.78 5.28
N ARG A 209 -16.98 13.96 6.59
CA ARG A 209 -16.38 15.18 7.15
C ARG A 209 -14.94 15.38 6.69
N LEU A 210 -14.12 14.33 6.58
CA LEU A 210 -12.76 14.43 6.04
C LEU A 210 -12.77 14.81 4.56
N PHE A 211 -13.71 14.28 3.79
CA PHE A 211 -13.81 14.50 2.34
C PHE A 211 -14.54 15.80 1.96
N SER A 212 -15.23 16.45 2.91
CA SER A 212 -15.99 17.69 2.64
C SER A 212 -15.11 18.91 2.35
N SER A 213 -13.89 18.99 2.90
CA SER A 213 -12.96 20.09 2.62
C SER A 213 -12.39 19.95 1.20
N PRO A 214 -12.51 20.99 0.35
CA PRO A 214 -11.96 20.98 -1.01
C PRO A 214 -10.47 20.68 -1.06
N GLU A 215 -9.68 21.21 -0.13
CA GLU A 215 -8.24 20.99 -0.06
C GLU A 215 -7.90 19.55 0.26
N ARG A 216 -8.53 18.97 1.31
CA ARG A 216 -8.34 17.57 1.69
C ARG A 216 -8.80 16.62 0.58
N ARG A 217 -9.96 16.91 -0.02
CA ARG A 217 -10.49 16.14 -1.15
C ARG A 217 -9.52 16.10 -2.31
N THR A 218 -8.94 17.24 -2.70
CA THR A 218 -7.93 17.32 -3.76
C THR A 218 -6.71 16.47 -3.43
N LEU A 219 -6.22 16.50 -2.17
CA LEU A 219 -5.08 15.69 -1.75
C LEU A 219 -5.41 14.18 -1.79
N TYR A 220 -6.60 13.77 -1.33
CA TYR A 220 -7.03 12.38 -1.44
C TYR A 220 -7.09 11.92 -2.91
N LEU A 221 -7.67 12.72 -3.79
CA LEU A 221 -7.75 12.39 -5.21
C LEU A 221 -6.36 12.29 -5.85
N LEU A 222 -5.42 13.18 -5.52
CA LEU A 222 -4.03 13.12 -5.99
C LEU A 222 -3.25 11.93 -5.43
N LEU A 223 -3.58 11.48 -4.22
CA LEU A 223 -3.01 10.27 -3.63
C LEU A 223 -3.55 9.00 -4.28
N TRP A 224 -4.83 8.97 -4.64
CA TRP A 224 -5.51 7.75 -5.09
C TRP A 224 -5.45 7.56 -6.59
N VAL A 225 -5.87 8.57 -7.37
CA VAL A 225 -6.16 8.39 -8.79
C VAL A 225 -4.89 8.25 -9.62
N PRO A 226 -3.91 9.18 -9.60
CA PRO A 226 -2.70 9.03 -10.40
C PRO A 226 -1.91 7.76 -10.06
N ASN A 227 -1.78 7.48 -8.77
CA ASN A 227 -1.09 6.29 -8.27
C ASN A 227 -1.83 4.99 -8.68
N GLY A 228 -3.15 4.92 -8.45
CA GLY A 228 -3.95 3.76 -8.85
C GLY A 228 -3.87 3.49 -10.36
N LEU A 229 -3.93 4.53 -11.20
CA LEU A 229 -3.80 4.38 -12.65
C LEU A 229 -2.44 3.78 -13.07
N VAL A 230 -1.37 4.15 -12.38
CA VAL A 230 -0.04 3.55 -12.63
C VAL A 230 0.05 2.11 -12.11
N VAL A 231 -0.58 1.79 -10.97
CA VAL A 231 -0.74 0.39 -10.53
C VAL A 231 -1.53 -0.42 -11.57
N GLY A 232 -2.47 0.19 -12.29
CA GLY A 232 -3.09 -0.40 -13.48
C GLY A 232 -2.06 -0.77 -14.56
N CYS A 233 -1.03 0.06 -14.81
CA CYS A 233 0.08 -0.30 -15.69
C CYS A 233 0.87 -1.50 -15.16
N GLU A 234 1.16 -1.52 -13.86
CA GLU A 234 1.90 -2.62 -13.21
C GLU A 234 1.16 -3.95 -13.32
N SER A 235 -0.18 -3.93 -13.23
CA SER A 235 -1.02 -5.12 -13.36
C SER A 235 -0.89 -5.83 -14.71
N LEU A 236 -0.36 -5.15 -15.71
CA LEU A 236 -0.18 -5.65 -17.07
C LEU A 236 1.22 -6.21 -17.35
N TYR A 237 2.17 -6.17 -16.41
CA TYR A 237 3.53 -6.65 -16.64
C TYR A 237 3.58 -8.11 -17.08
N VAL A 238 2.74 -8.97 -16.49
CA VAL A 238 2.65 -10.38 -16.87
C VAL A 238 2.12 -10.54 -18.29
N SER A 239 1.11 -9.77 -18.68
CA SER A 239 0.54 -9.81 -20.04
C SER A 239 1.45 -9.14 -21.07
N TYR A 240 2.25 -8.15 -20.67
CA TYR A 240 3.22 -7.47 -21.54
C TYR A 240 4.47 -8.31 -21.80
N ALA A 241 5.02 -8.95 -20.78
CA ALA A 241 6.24 -9.74 -20.85
C ALA A 241 6.13 -11.02 -20.01
N PRO A 242 5.37 -12.04 -20.47
CA PRO A 242 4.99 -13.21 -19.65
C PRO A 242 6.17 -13.99 -19.07
N SER A 243 7.28 -14.09 -19.79
CA SER A 243 8.51 -14.80 -19.34
C SER A 243 9.44 -13.91 -18.50
N ARG A 244 9.24 -12.59 -18.48
CA ARG A 244 10.16 -11.63 -17.86
C ARG A 244 9.44 -10.62 -16.94
N ALA A 245 8.19 -10.86 -16.59
CA ALA A 245 7.41 -9.98 -15.71
C ALA A 245 8.09 -9.77 -14.35
N GLY A 246 8.74 -10.79 -13.79
CA GLY A 246 9.51 -10.67 -12.55
C GLY A 246 10.62 -9.61 -12.60
N VAL A 247 11.24 -9.43 -13.76
CA VAL A 247 12.24 -8.35 -13.98
C VAL A 247 11.55 -6.99 -13.83
N LEU A 248 10.41 -6.77 -14.50
CA LEU A 248 9.69 -5.50 -14.42
C LEU A 248 9.25 -5.18 -13.00
N PHE A 249 8.69 -6.17 -12.28
CA PHE A 249 8.28 -5.99 -10.88
C PHE A 249 9.47 -5.71 -9.95
N ALA A 250 10.60 -6.41 -10.12
CA ALA A 250 11.82 -6.16 -9.34
C ALA A 250 12.34 -4.75 -9.56
N PHE A 251 12.38 -4.29 -10.82
CA PHE A 251 12.82 -2.94 -11.17
C PHE A 251 11.82 -1.86 -10.73
N ALA A 252 10.50 -2.15 -10.73
CA ALA A 252 9.47 -1.29 -10.13
C ALA A 252 9.71 -1.14 -8.62
N ALA A 253 9.85 -2.24 -7.89
CA ALA A 253 10.09 -2.22 -6.46
C ALA A 253 11.41 -1.51 -6.10
N PHE A 254 12.47 -1.69 -6.92
CA PHE A 254 13.72 -0.95 -6.77
C PHE A 254 13.53 0.55 -6.96
N GLY A 255 12.79 0.98 -7.99
CA GLY A 255 12.44 2.37 -8.23
C GLY A 255 11.64 2.98 -7.08
N MET A 256 10.64 2.26 -6.54
CA MET A 256 9.89 2.68 -5.34
C MET A 256 10.82 2.89 -4.14
N PHE A 257 11.70 1.94 -3.88
CA PHE A 257 12.68 2.06 -2.81
C PHE A 257 13.58 3.29 -2.97
N LEU A 258 14.08 3.55 -4.18
CA LEU A 258 14.87 4.76 -4.48
C LEU A 258 14.04 6.04 -4.25
N GLY A 259 12.78 6.05 -4.67
CA GLY A 259 11.86 7.17 -4.48
C GLY A 259 11.62 7.48 -3.01
N ASP A 260 11.36 6.46 -2.20
CA ASP A 260 11.12 6.58 -0.77
C ASP A 260 12.38 7.07 -0.03
N VAL A 261 13.55 6.51 -0.33
CA VAL A 261 14.83 6.95 0.26
C VAL A 261 15.15 8.40 -0.13
N THR A 262 15.00 8.73 -1.41
CA THR A 262 15.24 10.08 -1.91
C THR A 262 14.33 11.08 -1.23
N THR A 263 13.03 10.82 -1.22
CA THR A 263 12.02 11.72 -0.64
C THR A 263 12.14 11.79 0.88
N GLY A 264 12.37 10.66 1.55
CA GLY A 264 12.38 10.59 3.01
C GLY A 264 13.68 11.10 3.66
N ARG A 265 14.85 10.92 3.00
CA ARG A 265 16.16 11.19 3.61
C ARG A 265 16.98 12.28 2.91
N LEU A 266 16.92 12.36 1.56
CA LEU A 266 17.81 13.23 0.80
C LEU A 266 17.22 14.61 0.51
N LEU A 267 15.89 14.72 0.41
CA LEU A 267 15.24 15.99 0.08
C LEU A 267 14.91 16.79 1.33
N THR A 268 15.30 18.07 1.32
CA THR A 268 14.88 19.03 2.36
C THR A 268 13.37 19.30 2.28
N PRO A 269 12.71 19.71 3.37
CA PRO A 269 11.26 20.00 3.37
C PRO A 269 10.85 21.03 2.30
N ARG A 270 11.69 22.03 2.05
CA ARG A 270 11.43 23.06 1.02
C ARG A 270 11.43 22.48 -0.39
N VAL A 271 12.37 21.59 -0.69
CA VAL A 271 12.47 20.90 -2.00
C VAL A 271 11.34 19.92 -2.17
N ARG A 272 11.04 19.12 -1.14
CA ARG A 272 9.89 18.19 -1.13
C ARG A 272 8.58 18.89 -1.46
N ALA A 273 8.32 20.05 -0.84
CA ALA A 273 7.12 20.83 -1.10
C ALA A 273 6.96 21.22 -2.59
N ARG A 274 8.05 21.42 -3.32
CA ARG A 274 8.01 21.77 -4.76
C ARG A 274 7.91 20.54 -5.68
N LEU A 275 8.39 19.38 -5.23
CA LEU A 275 8.48 18.17 -6.06
C LEU A 275 7.22 17.30 -6.07
N GLY A 276 6.18 17.62 -5.29
CA GLY A 276 4.98 16.79 -5.20
C GLY A 276 4.29 16.53 -6.55
N ILE A 277 4.07 17.57 -7.37
CA ILE A 277 3.49 17.42 -8.70
C ILE A 277 4.50 16.85 -9.72
N PRO A 278 5.77 17.34 -9.80
CA PRO A 278 6.77 16.72 -10.66
C PRO A 278 6.92 15.21 -10.45
N PHE A 279 6.88 14.71 -9.21
CA PHE A 279 6.96 13.28 -8.93
C PHE A 279 5.71 12.51 -9.38
N LEU A 280 4.51 13.10 -9.28
CA LEU A 280 3.30 12.51 -9.86
C LEU A 280 3.36 12.43 -11.38
N LEU A 281 3.95 13.40 -12.04
CA LEU A 281 4.18 13.35 -13.49
C LEU A 281 5.26 12.34 -13.84
N LEU A 282 6.36 12.28 -13.08
CA LEU A 282 7.41 11.28 -13.24
C LEU A 282 6.86 9.85 -13.09
N LEU A 283 5.91 9.64 -12.17
CA LEU A 283 5.26 8.35 -11.95
C LEU A 283 4.58 7.80 -13.21
N ALA A 284 4.01 8.66 -14.06
CA ALA A 284 3.24 8.26 -15.23
C ALA A 284 3.99 8.44 -16.55
N ALA A 285 4.80 9.52 -16.71
CA ALA A 285 5.36 9.90 -18.00
C ALA A 285 6.19 8.81 -18.69
N PRO A 286 7.05 8.02 -18.02
CA PRO A 286 7.81 6.97 -18.68
C PRO A 286 6.94 5.88 -19.31
N TYR A 287 5.73 5.63 -18.79
CA TYR A 287 4.81 4.65 -19.36
C TYR A 287 4.22 5.08 -20.72
N LEU A 288 4.28 6.35 -21.08
CA LEU A 288 3.89 6.80 -22.43
C LEU A 288 4.77 6.15 -23.51
N LEU A 289 6.02 5.82 -23.20
CA LEU A 289 6.93 5.15 -24.13
C LEU A 289 6.50 3.72 -24.47
N PHE A 290 5.59 3.12 -23.69
CA PHE A 290 5.10 1.77 -23.98
C PHE A 290 4.30 1.68 -25.30
N VAL A 291 3.80 2.79 -25.81
CA VAL A 291 3.21 2.83 -27.17
C VAL A 291 4.18 2.32 -28.24
N LEU A 292 5.49 2.52 -28.03
CA LEU A 292 6.55 2.05 -28.93
C LEU A 292 6.92 0.57 -28.71
N ARG A 293 6.28 -0.11 -27.79
CA ARG A 293 6.54 -1.51 -27.40
C ARG A 293 8.03 -1.79 -27.13
N PRO A 294 8.66 -1.06 -26.18
CA PRO A 294 10.10 -1.16 -25.95
C PRO A 294 10.50 -2.56 -25.53
N GLY A 295 11.72 -2.97 -25.90
CA GLY A 295 12.31 -4.20 -25.39
C GLY A 295 12.50 -4.16 -23.87
N ILE A 296 12.68 -5.33 -23.24
CA ILE A 296 12.66 -5.50 -21.79
C ILE A 296 13.63 -4.57 -21.03
N GLY A 297 14.82 -4.30 -21.57
CA GLY A 297 15.80 -3.42 -20.93
C GLY A 297 15.30 -1.98 -20.84
N VAL A 298 14.76 -1.42 -21.93
CA VAL A 298 14.19 -0.08 -21.95
C VAL A 298 12.92 -0.04 -21.11
N ALA A 299 12.07 -1.06 -21.18
CA ALA A 299 10.87 -1.17 -20.35
C ALA A 299 11.23 -1.17 -18.86
N ALA A 300 12.23 -1.94 -18.43
CA ALA A 300 12.71 -1.98 -17.04
C ALA A 300 13.26 -0.60 -16.59
N ALA A 301 14.02 0.09 -17.45
CA ALA A 301 14.50 1.44 -17.16
C ALA A 301 13.33 2.44 -17.01
N CYS A 302 12.34 2.41 -17.92
CA CYS A 302 11.13 3.24 -17.84
C CYS A 302 10.36 2.98 -16.55
N VAL A 303 10.15 1.72 -16.21
CA VAL A 303 9.45 1.30 -14.98
C VAL A 303 10.21 1.78 -13.74
N THR A 304 11.53 1.64 -13.69
CA THR A 304 12.34 2.12 -12.57
C THR A 304 12.20 3.63 -12.38
N VAL A 305 12.35 4.40 -13.45
CA VAL A 305 12.23 5.87 -13.41
C VAL A 305 10.81 6.28 -12.99
N ALA A 306 9.79 5.65 -13.55
CA ALA A 306 8.42 5.88 -13.15
C ALA A 306 8.21 5.60 -11.65
N SER A 307 8.70 4.46 -11.17
CA SER A 307 8.49 4.02 -9.80
C SER A 307 9.18 4.90 -8.75
N VAL A 308 10.25 5.65 -9.11
CA VAL A 308 10.78 6.74 -8.24
C VAL A 308 9.71 7.77 -7.92
N GLY A 309 8.78 8.02 -8.84
CA GLY A 309 7.64 8.92 -8.66
C GLY A 309 6.68 8.53 -7.53
N PHE A 310 6.68 7.28 -7.04
CA PHE A 310 5.90 6.86 -5.87
C PHE A 310 6.29 7.62 -4.59
N GLY A 311 7.50 8.19 -4.52
CA GLY A 311 7.91 9.11 -3.46
C GLY A 311 6.99 10.34 -3.32
N SER A 312 6.18 10.66 -4.34
CA SER A 312 5.10 11.67 -4.25
C SER A 312 4.08 11.34 -3.15
N SER A 313 3.85 10.06 -2.87
CA SER A 313 2.91 9.60 -1.83
C SER A 313 3.30 10.10 -0.45
N LEU A 314 4.60 10.07 -0.10
CA LEU A 314 5.10 10.60 1.17
C LEU A 314 4.86 12.12 1.26
N ILE A 315 5.11 12.85 0.19
CA ILE A 315 4.92 14.31 0.14
C ILE A 315 3.44 14.68 0.31
N GLN A 316 2.55 13.98 -0.38
CA GLN A 316 1.12 14.26 -0.31
C GLN A 316 0.52 13.81 1.04
N GLN A 317 0.99 12.71 1.63
CA GLN A 317 0.59 12.27 2.97
C GLN A 317 1.02 13.27 4.05
N GLU A 318 2.25 13.80 3.98
CA GLU A 318 2.74 14.86 4.87
C GLU A 318 1.82 16.09 4.84
N ARG A 319 1.43 16.53 3.63
CA ARG A 319 0.47 17.64 3.45
C ARG A 319 -0.92 17.30 3.97
N LEU A 320 -1.40 16.09 3.74
CA LEU A 320 -2.70 15.64 4.21
C LEU A 320 -2.77 15.67 5.73
N VAL A 321 -1.77 15.11 6.40
CA VAL A 321 -1.70 15.07 7.88
C VAL A 321 -1.65 16.49 8.46
N ALA A 322 -0.91 17.43 7.82
CA ALA A 322 -0.85 18.83 8.26
C ALA A 322 -2.20 19.58 8.20
N LEU A 323 -3.17 19.09 7.41
CA LEU A 323 -4.52 19.67 7.28
C LEU A 323 -5.57 19.01 8.19
N ILE A 324 -5.17 18.04 9.00
CA ILE A 324 -6.10 17.23 9.79
C ILE A 324 -5.80 17.43 11.28
N PRO A 325 -6.82 17.60 12.14
CA PRO A 325 -6.65 17.56 13.58
C PRO A 325 -6.01 16.24 14.04
N ASP A 326 -5.16 16.30 15.07
CA ASP A 326 -4.38 15.17 15.56
C ASP A 326 -5.24 13.96 15.95
N ASP A 327 -6.44 14.20 16.51
CA ASP A 327 -7.41 13.19 16.91
C ASP A 327 -8.00 12.40 15.73
N LEU A 328 -7.95 12.95 14.51
CA LEU A 328 -8.46 12.32 13.27
C LEU A 328 -7.38 11.75 12.37
N SER A 329 -6.09 11.94 12.67
CA SER A 329 -4.96 11.55 11.81
C SER A 329 -4.96 10.05 11.49
N GLY A 330 -5.21 9.19 12.47
CA GLY A 330 -5.31 7.74 12.26
C GLY A 330 -6.46 7.35 11.33
N HIS A 331 -7.63 8.00 11.50
CA HIS A 331 -8.81 7.76 10.67
C HIS A 331 -8.59 8.24 9.22
N ALA A 332 -7.93 9.38 9.05
CA ALA A 332 -7.62 9.95 7.75
C ALA A 332 -6.63 9.09 6.94
N LEU A 333 -5.60 8.54 7.61
CA LEU A 333 -4.67 7.59 6.99
C LEU A 333 -5.36 6.25 6.67
N GLY A 334 -6.32 5.81 7.49
CA GLY A 334 -7.18 4.65 7.20
C GLY A 334 -8.03 4.88 5.94
N LEU A 335 -8.65 6.06 5.81
CA LEU A 335 -9.40 6.45 4.62
C LEU A 335 -8.50 6.52 3.38
N HIS A 336 -7.27 7.06 3.53
CA HIS A 336 -6.28 7.06 2.45
C HIS A 336 -5.98 5.63 1.98
N THR A 337 -5.67 4.72 2.89
CA THR A 337 -5.37 3.32 2.57
C THR A 337 -6.54 2.63 1.86
N ALA A 338 -7.76 2.82 2.34
CA ALA A 338 -8.96 2.26 1.70
C ALA A 338 -9.16 2.79 0.28
N GLY A 339 -9.02 4.12 0.08
CA GLY A 339 -9.13 4.73 -1.25
C GLY A 339 -8.04 4.27 -2.21
N MET A 340 -6.82 4.09 -1.71
CA MET A 340 -5.69 3.56 -2.47
C MET A 340 -5.96 2.14 -2.97
N LEU A 341 -6.38 1.23 -2.09
CA LEU A 341 -6.71 -0.15 -2.44
C LEU A 341 -7.89 -0.22 -3.43
N THR A 342 -8.90 0.65 -3.25
CA THR A 342 -10.01 0.77 -4.19
C THR A 342 -9.52 1.15 -5.57
N MET A 343 -8.70 2.20 -5.66
CA MET A 343 -8.19 2.66 -6.95
C MET A 343 -7.24 1.67 -7.61
N GLN A 344 -6.44 0.93 -6.84
CA GLN A 344 -5.61 -0.17 -7.37
C GLN A 344 -6.47 -1.25 -8.05
N GLY A 345 -7.50 -1.73 -7.38
CA GLY A 345 -8.39 -2.75 -7.94
C GLY A 345 -9.19 -2.25 -9.14
N VAL A 346 -9.77 -1.03 -9.06
CA VAL A 346 -10.52 -0.41 -10.16
C VAL A 346 -9.60 -0.16 -11.37
N SER A 347 -8.41 0.38 -11.14
CA SER A 347 -7.47 0.68 -12.22
C SER A 347 -6.91 -0.58 -12.88
N ALA A 348 -6.69 -1.66 -12.12
CA ALA A 348 -6.31 -2.95 -12.67
C ALA A 348 -7.43 -3.53 -13.57
N ALA A 349 -8.70 -3.40 -13.16
CA ALA A 349 -9.84 -3.79 -13.98
C ALA A 349 -9.93 -2.96 -15.28
N LEU A 350 -9.78 -1.64 -15.19
CA LEU A 350 -9.79 -0.74 -16.34
C LEU A 350 -8.62 -1.04 -17.28
N ALA A 351 -7.39 -1.14 -16.75
CA ALA A 351 -6.19 -1.44 -17.54
C ALA A 351 -6.30 -2.80 -18.23
N GLY A 352 -6.75 -3.82 -17.49
CA GLY A 352 -6.98 -5.16 -18.02
C GLY A 352 -8.07 -5.17 -19.11
N GLY A 353 -9.17 -4.42 -18.92
CA GLY A 353 -10.24 -4.27 -19.93
C GLY A 353 -9.73 -3.60 -21.21
N VAL A 354 -8.99 -2.50 -21.11
CA VAL A 354 -8.37 -1.85 -22.26
C VAL A 354 -7.37 -2.77 -22.96
N ALA A 355 -6.56 -3.51 -22.18
CA ALA A 355 -5.60 -4.45 -22.73
C ALA A 355 -6.24 -5.64 -23.45
N GLN A 356 -7.43 -6.07 -23.00
CA GLN A 356 -8.22 -7.12 -23.63
C GLN A 356 -8.76 -6.69 -25.01
N LEU A 357 -9.10 -5.40 -25.17
CA LEU A 357 -9.65 -4.84 -26.41
C LEU A 357 -8.56 -4.37 -27.39
N ALA A 358 -7.38 -4.02 -26.91
CA ALA A 358 -6.32 -3.46 -27.74
C ALA A 358 -4.99 -4.25 -27.53
N SER A 359 -4.16 -3.79 -26.60
CA SER A 359 -2.92 -4.49 -26.22
C SER A 359 -2.45 -4.04 -24.83
N PRO A 360 -1.65 -4.83 -24.13
CA PRO A 360 -1.06 -4.40 -22.85
C PRO A 360 -0.27 -3.09 -22.96
N ALA A 361 0.49 -2.92 -24.03
CA ALA A 361 1.28 -1.69 -24.29
C ALA A 361 0.38 -0.47 -24.45
N THR A 362 -0.66 -0.58 -25.26
CA THR A 362 -1.67 0.50 -25.46
C THR A 362 -2.37 0.85 -24.16
N ALA A 363 -2.77 -0.16 -23.39
CA ALA A 363 -3.45 0.05 -22.11
C ALA A 363 -2.54 0.80 -21.11
N MET A 364 -1.26 0.41 -20.97
CA MET A 364 -0.29 1.15 -20.15
C MET A 364 -0.18 2.61 -20.56
N THR A 365 -0.11 2.89 -21.86
CA THR A 365 -0.02 4.27 -22.38
C THR A 365 -1.29 5.06 -22.05
N VAL A 366 -2.48 4.47 -22.24
CA VAL A 366 -3.76 5.10 -21.93
C VAL A 366 -3.89 5.41 -20.44
N MET A 367 -3.54 4.46 -19.58
CA MET A 367 -3.58 4.66 -18.13
C MET A 367 -2.60 5.76 -17.68
N ALA A 368 -1.40 5.80 -18.28
CA ALA A 368 -0.41 6.83 -18.02
C ALA A 368 -0.89 8.22 -18.46
N ALA A 369 -1.46 8.33 -19.66
CA ALA A 369 -2.03 9.58 -20.15
C ALA A 369 -3.18 10.08 -19.25
N ALA A 370 -4.06 9.17 -18.81
CA ALA A 370 -5.12 9.48 -17.86
C ALA A 370 -4.56 9.98 -16.51
N SER A 371 -3.51 9.34 -15.99
CA SER A 371 -2.82 9.75 -14.75
C SER A 371 -2.23 11.16 -14.86
N ILE A 372 -1.58 11.48 -15.97
CA ILE A 372 -1.04 12.81 -16.25
C ILE A 372 -2.17 13.83 -16.34
N ALA A 373 -3.24 13.54 -17.08
CA ALA A 373 -4.39 14.43 -17.25
C ALA A 373 -5.03 14.76 -15.89
N VAL A 374 -5.28 13.75 -15.04
CA VAL A 374 -5.82 13.95 -13.68
C VAL A 374 -4.85 14.77 -12.82
N THR A 375 -3.56 14.50 -12.88
CA THR A 375 -2.56 15.25 -12.14
C THR A 375 -2.56 16.72 -12.54
N LEU A 376 -2.57 17.03 -13.84
CA LEU A 376 -2.55 18.40 -14.35
C LEU A 376 -3.86 19.16 -14.04
N THR A 377 -5.01 18.50 -14.06
CA THR A 377 -6.30 19.11 -13.72
C THR A 377 -6.45 19.43 -12.23
N LEU A 378 -5.87 18.60 -11.35
CA LEU A 378 -5.93 18.79 -9.90
C LEU A 378 -4.81 19.70 -9.36
N ALA A 379 -3.68 19.83 -10.05
CA ALA A 379 -2.52 20.60 -9.59
C ALA A 379 -2.81 22.09 -9.28
N PRO A 380 -3.65 22.84 -10.06
CA PRO A 380 -3.94 24.24 -9.75
C PRO A 380 -4.69 24.45 -8.44
N SER A 381 -5.52 23.49 -8.03
CA SER A 381 -6.29 23.55 -6.78
C SER A 381 -5.39 23.54 -5.54
N LEU A 382 -4.25 22.83 -5.59
CA LEU A 382 -3.26 22.83 -4.49
C LEU A 382 -2.54 24.17 -4.33
N ARG A 383 -2.27 24.86 -5.45
CA ARG A 383 -1.59 26.16 -5.41
C ARG A 383 -2.48 27.25 -4.81
N ARG A 384 -3.80 27.20 -5.04
CA ARG A 384 -4.77 28.16 -4.48
C ARG A 384 -4.96 27.97 -2.98
N GLY A 385 -5.01 26.76 -2.47
CA GLY A 385 -5.11 26.45 -1.03
C GLY A 385 -3.88 26.93 -0.25
N SER A 386 -2.68 26.73 -0.79
CA SER A 386 -1.42 27.17 -0.16
C SER A 386 -1.28 28.70 -0.05
N ALA A 387 -1.91 29.45 -0.96
CA ALA A 387 -1.89 30.93 -0.94
C ALA A 387 -2.88 31.52 0.07
N ALA A 388 -3.94 30.79 0.46
CA ALA A 388 -4.98 31.27 1.38
C ALA A 388 -4.66 31.03 2.88
N SER A 389 -3.62 30.26 3.21
CA SER A 389 -3.31 29.83 4.58
C SER A 389 -2.58 30.85 5.47
N PRO A 390 -1.78 31.82 4.99
CA PRO A 390 -1.04 32.72 5.91
C PRO A 390 -1.91 33.72 6.66
N ALA A 391 -3.16 33.98 6.23
CA ALA A 391 -3.99 35.03 6.81
C ALA A 391 -4.83 34.61 8.04
N ARG A 392 -4.94 33.31 8.35
CA ARG A 392 -5.74 32.81 9.48
C ARG A 392 -4.98 32.59 10.78
N GLN A 393 -3.65 32.44 10.77
CA GLN A 393 -2.86 32.21 11.98
C GLN A 393 -2.58 33.46 12.80
N HIS A 394 -2.87 34.67 12.29
CA HIS A 394 -2.65 35.94 13.04
C HIS A 394 -3.91 36.58 13.61
N ARG A 395 -5.07 35.90 13.57
CA ARG A 395 -6.35 36.52 13.98
C ARG A 395 -6.97 36.00 15.28
N GLU A 396 -6.36 35.09 16.00
CA GLU A 396 -6.89 34.60 17.30
C GLU A 396 -5.81 34.61 18.39
N VAL A 397 -5.34 35.80 18.74
CA VAL A 397 -4.82 36.08 20.09
C VAL A 397 -5.68 37.21 20.65
N PRO A 398 -6.68 36.94 21.50
CA PRO A 398 -7.31 37.99 22.28
C PRO A 398 -6.27 38.55 23.24
N ALA A 399 -6.14 39.89 23.26
CA ALA A 399 -5.33 40.55 24.23
C ALA A 399 -5.75 40.19 25.66
N PRO A 400 -4.82 39.99 26.58
CA PRO A 400 -5.17 39.72 27.98
C PRO A 400 -5.84 40.98 28.55
N ASN A 401 -7.11 40.81 28.99
CA ASN A 401 -7.82 41.82 29.78
C ASN A 401 -7.02 42.13 31.05
N GLY A 402 -6.48 43.34 31.11
CA GLY A 402 -5.92 43.88 32.30
C GLY A 402 -7.02 44.07 33.36
N SER A 403 -7.11 43.19 34.34
CA SER A 403 -7.86 43.39 35.56
C SER A 403 -7.00 44.18 36.53
N GLN A 404 -7.36 45.40 36.72
CA GLN A 404 -6.88 46.28 37.80
C GLN A 404 -7.17 45.64 39.16
N SER A 405 -6.11 45.36 39.88
CA SER A 405 -6.18 45.08 41.32
C SER A 405 -6.35 46.39 42.07
N GLN A 406 -7.51 46.68 42.63
CA GLN A 406 -7.65 47.63 43.70
C GLN A 406 -7.30 46.98 45.04
N VAL A 407 -6.22 47.51 45.60
CA VAL A 407 -5.82 47.40 46.99
C VAL A 407 -6.86 48.10 47.87
N ASN A 408 -7.35 47.43 48.90
CA ASN A 408 -7.80 48.11 50.14
C ASN A 408 -7.51 47.22 51.33
N SER A 409 -6.60 47.69 52.17
CA SER A 409 -6.47 47.39 53.60
C SER A 409 -7.35 48.40 54.40
N PRO A 410 -7.72 48.19 55.64
CA PRO A 410 -6.82 47.83 56.76
C PRO A 410 -7.07 46.47 57.38
#